data_82c677b021af84c7e56b23098560301d
#
_entry.id   82c677b021af84c7e56b23098560301d
#
_cell.length_a   1.000
_cell.length_b   1.000
_cell.length_c   1.000
_cell.angle_alpha   90.00
_cell.angle_beta   90.00
_cell.angle_gamma   90.00
#
_symmetry.space_group_name_H-M   'P 1'
#
loop_
_entity.id
_entity.type
_entity.pdbx_description
1 polymer ?
#
loop_
_entity_poly.entity_id
_entity_poly.type
_entity_poly.pdbx_seq_one_letter_code
_entity_poly.pdbx_strand_id
1 'polypeptide(L)' 'ENREIHAKDCRVRILRFADEIYLGQSHSHEHFKQILGDITHYEKYCDAHPEFENQIAVAAIAQIKETYGERLKKHDFLA' A
#
# COMPACT_ATOMS: atom_id res chain seq x y z
N GLU A 1 17.30 13.15 3.43
CA GLU A 1 16.21 13.87 4.09
C GLU A 1 15.21 12.89 4.66
N ASN A 2 14.70 13.15 5.88
CA ASN A 2 13.87 12.19 6.62
C ASN A 2 12.60 11.80 5.90
N ARG A 3 11.99 12.76 5.19
CA ARG A 3 10.74 12.47 4.46
C ARG A 3 10.97 11.51 3.32
N GLU A 4 12.10 11.64 2.65
CA GLU A 4 12.42 10.73 1.54
C GLU A 4 12.65 9.32 2.08
N ILE A 5 13.36 9.20 3.19
CA ILE A 5 13.60 7.91 3.82
C ILE A 5 12.26 7.28 4.23
N HIS A 6 11.37 8.08 4.81
CA HIS A 6 10.05 7.61 5.22
C HIS A 6 9.24 7.12 4.01
N ALA A 7 9.28 7.86 2.90
CA ALA A 7 8.58 7.47 1.68
C ALA A 7 9.11 6.15 1.13
N LYS A 8 10.44 5.98 1.17
CA LYS A 8 11.04 4.72 0.71
C LYS A 8 10.65 3.55 1.61
N ASP A 9 10.55 3.79 2.91
CA ASP A 9 10.10 2.75 3.84
C ASP A 9 8.64 2.38 3.58
N CYS A 10 7.79 3.36 3.33
CA CYS A 10 6.40 3.10 2.96
C CYS A 10 6.33 2.26 1.68
N ARG A 11 7.15 2.60 0.70
CA ARG A 11 7.19 1.85 -0.56
C ARG A 11 7.56 0.39 -0.33
N VAL A 12 8.55 0.13 0.51
CA VAL A 12 8.94 -1.25 0.82
C VAL A 12 7.77 -2.02 1.41
N ARG A 13 7.06 -1.43 2.36
CA ARG A 13 5.91 -2.09 2.99
C ARG A 13 4.77 -2.30 2.00
N ILE A 14 4.53 -1.32 1.12
CA ILE A 14 3.48 -1.40 0.10
C ILE A 14 3.77 -2.55 -0.86
N LEU A 15 5.02 -2.64 -1.34
CA LEU A 15 5.39 -3.69 -2.28
C LEU A 15 5.29 -5.07 -1.64
N ARG A 16 5.69 -5.18 -0.37
CA ARG A 16 5.59 -6.43 0.37
C ARG A 16 4.14 -6.85 0.55
N PHE A 17 3.27 -5.91 0.93
CA PHE A 17 1.86 -6.20 1.13
C PHE A 17 1.21 -6.68 -0.16
N ALA A 18 1.50 -6.01 -1.27
CA ALA A 18 0.98 -6.41 -2.58
C ALA A 18 1.46 -7.80 -2.98
N ASP A 19 2.73 -8.11 -2.69
CA ASP A 19 3.29 -9.40 -2.98
C ASP A 19 2.60 -10.50 -2.16
N GLU A 20 2.33 -10.22 -0.89
CA GLU A 20 1.61 -11.16 -0.03
C GLU A 20 0.22 -11.44 -0.57
N ILE A 21 -0.48 -10.40 -1.05
CA ILE A 21 -1.79 -10.58 -1.69
C ILE A 21 -1.65 -11.47 -2.93
N TYR A 22 -0.65 -11.20 -3.74
CA TYR A 22 -0.42 -11.97 -4.97
C TYR A 22 -0.18 -13.45 -4.65
N LEU A 23 0.48 -13.72 -3.53
CA LEU A 23 0.76 -15.10 -3.10
C LEU A 23 -0.42 -15.75 -2.36
N GLY A 24 -1.55 -15.06 -2.26
CA GLY A 24 -2.75 -15.61 -1.66
C GLY A 24 -2.86 -15.45 -0.16
N GLN A 25 -2.00 -14.64 0.45
CA GLN A 25 -2.09 -14.42 1.90
C GLN A 25 -3.24 -13.48 2.23
N SER A 26 -3.92 -13.78 3.33
CA SER A 26 -5.01 -12.95 3.82
C SER A 26 -4.51 -11.97 4.88
N HIS A 27 -5.16 -10.82 4.97
CA HIS A 27 -4.80 -9.80 5.94
C HIS A 27 -6.03 -9.36 6.72
N SER A 28 -5.83 -8.91 7.96
CA SER A 28 -6.91 -8.39 8.78
C SER A 28 -7.33 -7.00 8.27
N HIS A 29 -8.54 -6.59 8.65
CA HIS A 29 -9.03 -5.26 8.33
C HIS A 29 -8.08 -4.18 8.89
N GLU A 30 -7.60 -4.40 10.10
CA GLU A 30 -6.67 -3.46 10.72
C GLU A 30 -5.36 -3.35 9.94
N HIS A 31 -4.87 -4.46 9.44
CA HIS A 31 -3.65 -4.49 8.64
C HIS A 31 -3.83 -3.70 7.33
N PHE A 32 -5.00 -3.88 6.69
CA PHE A 32 -5.32 -3.08 5.50
C PHE A 32 -5.36 -1.59 5.81
N LYS A 33 -5.95 -1.21 6.94
CA LYS A 33 -5.99 0.20 7.33
C LYS A 33 -4.59 0.78 7.49
N GLN A 34 -3.69 0.02 8.08
CA GLN A 34 -2.31 0.46 8.25
C GLN A 34 -1.62 0.68 6.91
N ILE A 35 -1.77 -0.27 5.98
CA ILE A 35 -1.11 -0.11 4.67
C ILE A 35 -1.74 1.03 3.87
N LEU A 36 -3.05 1.25 4.02
CA LEU A 36 -3.70 2.38 3.35
C LEU A 36 -3.15 3.71 3.88
N GLY A 37 -2.81 3.78 5.17
CA GLY A 37 -2.12 4.93 5.74
C GLY A 37 -0.75 5.15 5.12
N ASP A 38 0.02 4.07 4.97
CA ASP A 38 1.32 4.14 4.30
C ASP A 38 1.17 4.63 2.86
N ILE A 39 0.15 4.15 2.16
CA ILE A 39 -0.12 4.58 0.78
C ILE A 39 -0.41 6.08 0.74
N THR A 40 -1.21 6.59 1.68
CA THR A 40 -1.53 8.00 1.73
C THR A 40 -0.27 8.84 1.92
N HIS A 41 0.60 8.46 2.85
CA HIS A 41 1.85 9.18 3.07
C HIS A 41 2.74 9.13 1.84
N TYR A 42 2.84 7.96 1.23
CA TYR A 42 3.67 7.77 0.05
C TYR A 42 3.19 8.63 -1.12
N GLU A 43 1.88 8.62 -1.37
CA GLU A 43 1.31 9.40 -2.47
C GLU A 43 1.49 10.90 -2.26
N LYS A 44 1.34 11.37 -1.03
CA LYS A 44 1.57 12.79 -0.71
C LYS A 44 3.00 13.20 -1.00
N TYR A 45 3.95 12.35 -0.63
CA TYR A 45 5.35 12.63 -0.91
C TYR A 45 5.61 12.69 -2.41
N CYS A 46 5.08 11.73 -3.16
CA CYS A 46 5.25 11.69 -4.61
C CYS A 46 4.66 12.92 -5.28
N ASP A 47 3.50 13.38 -4.83
CA ASP A 47 2.86 14.58 -5.38
C ASP A 47 3.71 15.83 -5.15
N ALA A 48 4.36 15.92 -4.00
CA ALA A 48 5.20 17.05 -3.66
C ALA A 48 6.59 16.97 -4.29
N HIS A 49 6.99 15.80 -4.76
CA HIS A 49 8.34 15.56 -5.30
C HIS A 49 8.23 14.81 -6.62
N PRO A 50 7.85 15.50 -7.73
CA PRO A 50 7.66 14.82 -9.01
C PRO A 50 8.88 14.05 -9.51
N GLU A 51 10.07 14.43 -9.07
CA GLU A 51 11.31 13.76 -9.45
C GLU A 51 11.51 12.44 -8.74
N PHE A 52 10.72 12.18 -7.69
CA PHE A 52 10.83 10.92 -6.96
C PHE A 52 10.15 9.81 -7.76
N GLU A 53 10.86 8.73 -8.00
CA GLU A 53 10.36 7.64 -8.81
C GLU A 53 9.29 6.85 -8.06
N ASN A 54 8.05 6.82 -8.60
CA ASN A 54 6.98 6.08 -7.95
C ASN A 54 6.33 5.02 -8.84
N GLN A 55 6.79 4.86 -10.09
CA GLN A 55 6.18 3.92 -11.02
C GLN A 55 6.20 2.49 -10.51
N ILE A 56 7.21 2.16 -9.71
CA ILE A 56 7.35 0.83 -9.13
C ILE A 56 6.13 0.48 -8.27
N ALA A 57 5.58 1.44 -7.56
CA ALA A 57 4.50 1.20 -6.60
C ALA A 57 3.10 1.39 -7.17
N VAL A 58 2.95 1.97 -8.35
CA VAL A 58 1.63 2.31 -8.90
C VAL A 58 0.73 1.08 -9.00
N ALA A 59 1.23 0.00 -9.60
CA ALA A 59 0.44 -1.22 -9.77
C ALA A 59 0.16 -1.89 -8.42
N ALA A 60 1.13 -1.87 -7.51
CA ALA A 60 0.96 -2.46 -6.18
C ALA A 60 -0.12 -1.72 -5.40
N ILE A 61 -0.12 -0.40 -5.45
CA ILE A 61 -1.14 0.41 -4.78
C ILE A 61 -2.53 0.11 -5.33
N ALA A 62 -2.65 0.04 -6.66
CA ALA A 62 -3.93 -0.27 -7.29
C ALA A 62 -4.43 -1.65 -6.86
N GLN A 63 -3.56 -2.64 -6.80
CA GLN A 63 -3.93 -3.99 -6.38
C GLN A 63 -4.41 -4.02 -4.93
N ILE A 64 -3.72 -3.30 -4.04
CA ILE A 64 -4.10 -3.25 -2.63
C ILE A 64 -5.48 -2.61 -2.47
N LYS A 65 -5.72 -1.49 -3.14
CA LYS A 65 -7.01 -0.79 -3.06
C LYS A 65 -8.14 -1.63 -3.61
N GLU A 66 -7.91 -2.32 -4.72
CA GLU A 66 -8.92 -3.20 -5.32
C GLU A 66 -9.26 -4.35 -4.37
N THR A 67 -8.24 -4.99 -3.82
CA THR A 67 -8.44 -6.11 -2.89
C THR A 67 -9.18 -5.66 -1.64
N TYR A 68 -8.82 -4.49 -1.11
CA TYR A 68 -9.52 -3.93 0.05
C TYR A 68 -11.01 -3.76 -0.23
N GLY A 69 -11.34 -3.20 -1.40
CA GLY A 69 -12.73 -3.01 -1.81
C GLY A 69 -13.48 -4.33 -1.88
N GLU A 70 -12.85 -5.37 -2.43
CA GLU A 70 -13.46 -6.70 -2.50
C GLU A 70 -13.70 -7.28 -1.12
N ARG A 71 -12.72 -7.16 -0.22
CA ARG A 71 -12.86 -7.69 1.14
C ARG A 71 -13.95 -6.97 1.91
N LEU A 72 -14.08 -5.66 1.71
CA LEU A 72 -15.15 -4.89 2.32
C LEU A 72 -16.52 -5.40 1.87
N LYS A 73 -16.70 -5.64 0.57
CA LYS A 73 -17.96 -6.12 0.02
C LYS A 73 -18.34 -7.48 0.58
N LYS A 74 -17.35 -8.37 0.72
CA LYS A 74 -17.59 -9.75 1.13
C LYS A 74 -17.53 -9.95 2.64
N HIS A 75 -17.08 -8.93 3.38
CA HIS A 75 -16.86 -9.03 4.83
C HIS A 75 -15.96 -10.22 5.18
N ASP A 76 -14.91 -10.44 4.39
CA ASP A 76 -14.06 -11.62 4.55
C ASP A 76 -12.61 -11.30 4.85
N PHE A 77 -12.36 -10.26 5.61
CA PHE A 77 -11.03 -10.01 6.13
C PHE A 77 -10.61 -11.14 7.08
N LEU A 78 -9.30 -11.33 7.18
CA LEU A 78 -8.76 -12.26 8.16
C LEU A 78 -9.17 -11.78 9.56
N ALA A 79 -9.72 -12.69 10.33
CA ALA A 79 -10.21 -12.37 11.68
C ALA A 79 -9.05 -12.13 12.66
#